data_38fd6006508d27df0b8c364a565261e3
#
_entry.id   38fd6006508d27df0b8c364a565261e3
#
_cell.length_a   1.000
_cell.length_b   1.000
_cell.length_c   1.000
_cell.angle_alpha   90.00
_cell.angle_beta   90.00
_cell.angle_gamma   90.00
#
_symmetry.space_group_name_H-M   'P 1'
#
loop_
_entity.id
_entity.type
_entity.pdbx_description
1 polymer ?
#
loop_
_entity_poly.entity_id
_entity_poly.type
_entity_poly.pdbx_seq_one_letter_code
_entity_poly.pdbx_strand_id
1 'polypeptide(L)'
;MRAINKITILGDGGWGTTLAILLARKGYKITLWGAFKDNIAEVNKTRINQKFLPGIRLPSSIVLTSDLVLALKAADLIVLAIPSQFIRQVLKRVKELDVSFIPFLSVVKGIETETQMRVSEIIYQELGKNLRLAVLSGPTIALEVVKEVPTTAVISSSDEELAKSLQRVFMTRRFRVYTNPDVVGVELGGSLK
;
A
#
# COMPACT_ATOMS: atom_id res chain seq x y z
N MET A 1 5.95 16.84 -9.84
CA MET A 1 6.21 15.66 -8.96
C MET A 1 7.33 14.81 -9.55
N ARG A 2 8.26 14.29 -8.72
CA ARG A 2 9.30 13.33 -9.18
C ARG A 2 8.62 12.09 -9.78
N ALA A 3 9.20 11.50 -10.82
CA ALA A 3 8.67 10.28 -11.42
C ALA A 3 8.72 9.12 -10.41
N ILE A 4 7.60 8.42 -10.23
CA ILE A 4 7.51 7.23 -9.38
C ILE A 4 8.01 6.03 -10.19
N ASN A 5 9.12 5.42 -9.76
CA ASN A 5 9.69 4.23 -10.37
C ASN A 5 9.88 3.09 -9.37
N LYS A 6 10.20 3.43 -8.11
CA LYS A 6 10.42 2.47 -7.02
C LYS A 6 9.32 2.61 -5.99
N ILE A 7 8.57 1.54 -5.76
CA ILE A 7 7.44 1.53 -4.85
C ILE A 7 7.71 0.51 -3.75
N THR A 8 7.67 0.98 -2.51
CA THR A 8 7.74 0.12 -1.34
C THR A 8 6.33 -0.12 -0.82
N ILE A 9 5.96 -1.39 -0.64
CA ILE A 9 4.69 -1.80 -0.04
C ILE A 9 5.00 -2.36 1.34
N LEU A 10 4.47 -1.71 2.37
CA LEU A 10 4.57 -2.14 3.76
C LEU A 10 3.34 -2.98 4.09
N GLY A 11 3.55 -4.29 4.23
CA GLY A 11 2.53 -5.29 4.52
C GLY A 11 2.43 -6.37 3.43
N ASP A 12 2.82 -7.58 3.79
CA ASP A 12 2.82 -8.77 2.95
C ASP A 12 1.52 -9.59 3.05
N GLY A 13 0.43 -8.97 3.52
CA GLY A 13 -0.91 -9.56 3.48
C GLY A 13 -1.41 -9.78 2.05
N GLY A 14 -2.58 -10.40 1.89
CA GLY A 14 -3.16 -10.69 0.57
C GLY A 14 -3.29 -9.45 -0.31
N TRP A 15 -3.73 -8.31 0.26
CA TRP A 15 -3.89 -7.07 -0.47
C TRP A 15 -2.55 -6.43 -0.88
N GLY A 16 -1.59 -6.35 0.06
CA GLY A 16 -0.25 -5.82 -0.26
C GLY A 16 0.47 -6.67 -1.30
N THR A 17 0.40 -8.00 -1.20
CA THR A 17 0.95 -8.94 -2.19
C THR A 17 0.30 -8.76 -3.57
N THR A 18 -1.03 -8.58 -3.61
CA THR A 18 -1.78 -8.33 -4.86
C THR A 18 -1.32 -7.05 -5.54
N LEU A 19 -1.22 -5.96 -4.79
CA LEU A 19 -0.74 -4.67 -5.32
C LEU A 19 0.73 -4.76 -5.79
N ALA A 20 1.57 -5.50 -5.07
CA ALA A 20 2.94 -5.76 -5.49
C ALA A 20 3.00 -6.44 -6.86
N ILE A 21 2.16 -7.46 -7.08
CA ILE A 21 2.07 -8.17 -8.35
C ILE A 21 1.53 -7.26 -9.46
N LEU A 22 0.44 -6.52 -9.19
CA LEU A 22 -0.16 -5.59 -10.15
C LEU A 22 0.86 -4.55 -10.64
N LEU A 23 1.58 -3.92 -9.71
CA LEU A 23 2.54 -2.87 -10.03
C LEU A 23 3.82 -3.43 -10.68
N ALA A 24 4.29 -4.60 -10.28
CA ALA A 24 5.42 -5.27 -10.93
C ALA A 24 5.09 -5.65 -12.39
N ARG A 25 3.87 -6.11 -12.68
CA ARG A 25 3.39 -6.38 -14.05
C ARG A 25 3.34 -5.10 -14.91
N LYS A 26 3.20 -3.93 -14.29
CA LYS A 26 3.28 -2.62 -14.96
C LYS A 26 4.70 -2.11 -15.16
N GLY A 27 5.73 -2.84 -14.69
CA GLY A 27 7.13 -2.49 -14.85
C GLY A 27 7.74 -1.66 -13.73
N TYR A 28 7.02 -1.41 -12.63
CA TYR A 28 7.58 -0.72 -11.45
C TYR A 28 8.55 -1.64 -10.69
N LYS A 29 9.58 -1.05 -10.09
CA LYS A 29 10.49 -1.74 -9.16
C LYS A 29 9.81 -1.81 -7.80
N ILE A 30 9.47 -3.03 -7.36
CA ILE A 30 8.68 -3.24 -6.15
C ILE A 30 9.54 -3.86 -5.06
N THR A 31 9.47 -3.27 -3.87
CA THR A 31 9.91 -3.88 -2.62
C THR A 31 8.68 -4.17 -1.76
N LEU A 32 8.46 -5.43 -1.42
CA LEU A 32 7.41 -5.87 -0.52
C LEU A 32 8.03 -6.18 0.84
N TRP A 33 7.65 -5.41 1.84
CA TRP A 33 8.07 -5.62 3.22
C TRP A 33 7.02 -6.38 4.02
N GLY A 34 7.46 -7.38 4.77
CA GLY A 34 6.64 -8.09 5.75
C GLY A 34 7.31 -8.12 7.11
N ALA A 35 6.51 -8.00 8.18
CA ALA A 35 7.01 -7.96 9.55
C ALA A 35 7.58 -9.31 10.02
N PHE A 36 7.15 -10.42 9.45
CA PHE A 36 7.50 -11.78 9.87
C PHE A 36 8.60 -12.36 8.97
N LYS A 37 9.81 -12.48 9.52
CA LYS A 37 11.00 -12.97 8.80
C LYS A 37 10.78 -14.34 8.15
N ASP A 38 10.15 -15.25 8.88
CA ASP A 38 9.93 -16.61 8.41
C ASP A 38 8.97 -16.65 7.21
N ASN A 39 7.89 -15.87 7.25
CA ASN A 39 6.98 -15.76 6.12
C ASN A 39 7.68 -15.16 4.89
N ILE A 40 8.46 -14.11 5.07
CA ILE A 40 9.22 -13.48 3.98
C ILE A 40 10.25 -14.45 3.40
N ALA A 41 10.96 -15.23 4.23
CA ALA A 41 11.90 -16.26 3.78
C ALA A 41 11.21 -17.35 2.96
N GLU A 42 10.05 -17.84 3.43
CA GLU A 42 9.25 -18.85 2.72
C GLU A 42 8.74 -18.30 1.37
N VAL A 43 8.16 -17.09 1.35
CA VAL A 43 7.69 -16.46 0.10
C VAL A 43 8.85 -16.20 -0.85
N ASN A 44 10.03 -15.85 -0.35
CA ASN A 44 11.20 -15.62 -1.19
C ASN A 44 11.69 -16.92 -1.87
N LYS A 45 11.61 -18.03 -1.15
CA LYS A 45 11.99 -19.38 -1.66
C LYS A 45 10.99 -19.92 -2.66
N THR A 46 9.70 -19.84 -2.34
CA THR A 46 8.63 -20.47 -3.14
C THR A 46 8.07 -19.55 -4.21
N ARG A 47 8.22 -18.25 -4.04
CA ARG A 47 7.56 -17.19 -4.81
C ARG A 47 6.03 -17.29 -4.75
N ILE A 48 5.48 -17.88 -3.70
CA ILE A 48 4.04 -17.98 -3.43
C ILE A 48 3.80 -17.56 -1.98
N ASN A 49 2.94 -16.57 -1.77
CA ASN A 49 2.48 -16.20 -0.43
C ASN A 49 1.33 -17.14 -0.01
N GLN A 50 1.69 -18.35 0.39
CA GLN A 50 0.73 -19.40 0.67
C GLN A 50 -0.25 -19.05 1.80
N LYS A 51 0.21 -18.23 2.77
CA LYS A 51 -0.58 -17.82 3.92
C LYS A 51 -1.69 -16.84 3.57
N PHE A 52 -1.41 -15.86 2.68
CA PHE A 52 -2.29 -14.72 2.45
C PHE A 52 -2.81 -14.59 1.02
N LEU A 53 -2.17 -15.26 0.05
CA LEU A 53 -2.59 -15.27 -1.36
C LEU A 53 -2.20 -16.60 -2.02
N PRO A 54 -2.80 -17.72 -1.57
CA PRO A 54 -2.42 -19.07 -2.02
C PRO A 54 -2.59 -19.26 -3.52
N GLY A 55 -1.69 -20.05 -4.11
CA GLY A 55 -1.76 -20.43 -5.53
C GLY A 55 -1.35 -19.34 -6.52
N ILE A 56 -0.99 -18.14 -6.06
CA ILE A 56 -0.58 -17.05 -6.94
C ILE A 56 0.94 -16.86 -6.86
N ARG A 57 1.62 -17.00 -8.00
CA ARG A 57 3.07 -16.84 -8.09
C ARG A 57 3.45 -15.35 -8.23
N LEU A 58 4.35 -14.90 -7.38
CA LEU A 58 4.92 -13.55 -7.43
C LEU A 58 5.96 -13.45 -8.56
N PRO A 59 5.98 -12.37 -9.36
CA PRO A 59 7.07 -12.04 -10.27
C PRO A 59 8.43 -12.05 -9.56
N SER A 60 9.45 -12.60 -10.22
CA SER A 60 10.82 -12.64 -9.68
C SER A 60 11.42 -11.25 -9.44
N SER A 61 10.93 -10.22 -10.14
CA SER A 61 11.36 -8.83 -10.01
C SER A 61 10.96 -8.18 -8.69
N ILE A 62 10.03 -8.78 -7.91
CA ILE A 62 9.65 -8.26 -6.60
C ILE A 62 10.72 -8.61 -5.58
N VAL A 63 11.30 -7.59 -4.96
CA VAL A 63 12.21 -7.74 -3.83
C VAL A 63 11.39 -7.97 -2.56
N LEU A 64 11.71 -9.00 -1.80
CA LEU A 64 11.04 -9.37 -0.54
C LEU A 64 12.01 -9.15 0.61
N THR A 65 11.57 -8.44 1.64
CA THR A 65 12.41 -8.17 2.83
C THR A 65 11.59 -8.01 4.10
N SER A 66 12.18 -8.35 5.24
CA SER A 66 11.68 -8.00 6.57
C SER A 66 12.48 -6.87 7.23
N ASP A 67 13.50 -6.36 6.53
CA ASP A 67 14.26 -5.20 6.95
C ASP A 67 13.56 -3.92 6.48
N LEU A 68 13.08 -3.10 7.42
CA LEU A 68 12.35 -1.88 7.13
C LEU A 68 13.25 -0.79 6.53
N VAL A 69 14.52 -0.71 6.99
CA VAL A 69 15.49 0.27 6.48
C VAL A 69 15.78 -0.01 5.01
N LEU A 70 16.07 -1.29 4.71
CA LEU A 70 16.30 -1.73 3.34
C LEU A 70 15.06 -1.49 2.45
N ALA A 71 13.86 -1.75 2.97
CA ALA A 71 12.61 -1.56 2.23
C ALA A 71 12.37 -0.11 1.82
N LEU A 72 12.68 0.83 2.71
CA LEU A 72 12.43 2.26 2.47
C LEU A 72 13.56 2.96 1.70
N LYS A 73 14.71 2.31 1.57
CA LYS A 73 15.85 2.88 0.85
C LYS A 73 15.51 3.18 -0.61
N ALA A 74 15.55 4.48 -0.94
CA ALA A 74 15.30 5.00 -2.28
C ALA A 74 13.87 4.72 -2.83
N ALA A 75 12.87 4.62 -1.95
CA ALA A 75 11.46 4.58 -2.34
C ALA A 75 11.01 5.93 -2.93
N ASP A 76 10.26 5.91 -4.02
CA ASP A 76 9.60 7.09 -4.60
C ASP A 76 8.13 7.18 -4.12
N LEU A 77 7.58 6.07 -3.61
CA LEU A 77 6.23 5.95 -3.04
C LEU A 77 6.24 4.87 -1.96
N ILE A 78 5.60 5.15 -0.83
CA ILE A 78 5.33 4.17 0.23
C ILE A 78 3.84 3.84 0.24
N VAL A 79 3.51 2.55 0.07
CA VAL A 79 2.14 2.03 0.14
C VAL A 79 1.96 1.29 1.47
N LEU A 80 1.00 1.72 2.27
CA LEU A 80 0.67 1.11 3.55
C LEU A 80 -0.46 0.10 3.37
N ALA A 81 -0.14 -1.19 3.51
CA ALA A 81 -1.07 -2.32 3.38
C ALA A 81 -1.08 -3.21 4.65
N ILE A 82 -0.85 -2.59 5.80
CA ILE A 82 -0.78 -3.20 7.12
C ILE A 82 -2.19 -3.15 7.75
N PRO A 83 -2.65 -4.16 8.50
CA PRO A 83 -3.92 -4.06 9.22
C PRO A 83 -3.95 -2.84 10.16
N SER A 84 -5.09 -2.14 10.24
CA SER A 84 -5.23 -0.86 10.95
C SER A 84 -4.70 -0.88 12.39
N GLN A 85 -4.88 -2.01 13.09
CA GLN A 85 -4.46 -2.16 14.49
C GLN A 85 -2.93 -2.19 14.69
N PHE A 86 -2.16 -2.43 13.63
CA PHE A 86 -0.69 -2.47 13.69
C PHE A 86 -0.01 -1.27 13.03
N ILE A 87 -0.80 -0.38 12.40
CA ILE A 87 -0.28 0.72 11.60
C ILE A 87 0.59 1.65 12.43
N ARG A 88 0.11 2.06 13.61
CA ARG A 88 0.81 2.97 14.53
C ARG A 88 2.18 2.43 14.94
N GLN A 89 2.25 1.15 15.28
CA GLN A 89 3.51 0.51 15.68
C GLN A 89 4.55 0.54 14.55
N VAL A 90 4.12 0.32 13.31
CA VAL A 90 5.02 0.37 12.16
C VAL A 90 5.41 1.81 11.84
N LEU A 91 4.47 2.77 11.91
CA LEU A 91 4.76 4.18 11.64
C LEU A 91 5.75 4.78 12.63
N LYS A 92 5.74 4.38 13.92
CA LYS A 92 6.76 4.78 14.89
C LYS A 92 8.17 4.39 14.44
N ARG A 93 8.32 3.21 13.85
CA ARG A 93 9.61 2.76 13.29
C ARG A 93 9.97 3.49 12.00
N VAL A 94 8.97 3.77 11.16
CA VAL A 94 9.15 4.56 9.92
C VAL A 94 9.59 5.99 10.22
N LYS A 95 9.08 6.59 11.30
CA LYS A 95 9.42 7.95 11.76
C LYS A 95 10.91 8.13 12.07
N GLU A 96 11.58 7.07 12.52
CA GLU A 96 13.03 7.08 12.81
C GLU A 96 13.88 7.20 11.53
N LEU A 97 13.25 7.04 10.37
CA LEU A 97 13.87 7.11 9.05
C LEU A 97 13.40 8.39 8.35
N ASP A 98 14.29 9.08 7.66
CA ASP A 98 13.91 10.29 6.91
C ASP A 98 13.10 9.95 5.67
N VAL A 99 11.77 9.93 5.84
CA VAL A 99 10.78 9.65 4.78
C VAL A 99 9.87 10.85 4.49
N SER A 100 10.16 12.01 5.07
CA SER A 100 9.29 13.20 5.03
C SER A 100 8.99 13.72 3.62
N PHE A 101 9.88 13.46 2.67
CA PHE A 101 9.74 13.87 1.26
C PHE A 101 9.11 12.80 0.37
N ILE A 102 8.83 11.60 0.88
CA ILE A 102 8.24 10.50 0.12
C ILE A 102 6.72 10.53 0.27
N PRO A 103 5.95 10.53 -0.82
CA PRO A 103 4.49 10.43 -0.72
C PRO A 103 4.06 9.07 -0.19
N PHE A 104 2.95 9.07 0.55
CA PHE A 104 2.33 7.90 1.11
C PHE A 104 0.98 7.61 0.44
N LEU A 105 0.68 6.34 0.25
CA LEU A 105 -0.64 5.85 -0.13
C LEU A 105 -1.12 4.85 0.91
N SER A 106 -2.19 5.18 1.63
CA SER A 106 -2.87 4.20 2.48
C SER A 106 -3.86 3.39 1.66
N VAL A 107 -3.73 2.06 1.71
CA VAL A 107 -4.71 1.11 1.15
C VAL A 107 -5.36 0.28 2.26
N VAL A 108 -5.20 0.75 3.50
CA VAL A 108 -5.69 0.11 4.73
C VAL A 108 -7.19 0.28 4.82
N LYS A 109 -7.88 -0.78 5.22
CA LYS A 109 -9.31 -0.76 5.52
C LYS A 109 -9.48 -0.96 7.03
N GLY A 110 -10.19 -0.04 7.66
CA GLY A 110 -10.47 -0.12 9.10
C GLY A 110 -10.09 1.16 9.84
N ILE A 111 -10.50 1.18 11.10
CA ILE A 111 -10.30 2.25 12.08
C ILE A 111 -9.50 1.65 13.24
N GLU A 112 -8.63 2.42 13.87
CA GLU A 112 -7.92 1.98 15.07
C GLU A 112 -8.92 1.81 16.23
N THR A 113 -8.95 0.64 16.85
CA THR A 113 -9.97 0.32 17.86
C THR A 113 -9.85 1.19 19.12
N GLU A 114 -8.62 1.44 19.56
CA GLU A 114 -8.37 2.16 20.83
C GLU A 114 -8.75 3.65 20.74
N THR A 115 -8.40 4.31 19.64
CA THR A 115 -8.57 5.76 19.48
C THR A 115 -9.73 6.13 18.57
N GLN A 116 -10.29 5.16 17.86
CA GLN A 116 -11.30 5.33 16.81
C GLN A 116 -10.83 6.26 15.66
N MET A 117 -9.52 6.46 15.54
CA MET A 117 -8.93 7.28 14.49
C MET A 117 -8.91 6.54 13.15
N ARG A 118 -9.18 7.29 12.07
CA ARG A 118 -8.92 6.85 10.70
C ARG A 118 -7.42 6.72 10.48
N VAL A 119 -7.04 5.85 9.54
CA VAL A 119 -5.62 5.61 9.25
C VAL A 119 -4.89 6.88 8.79
N SER A 120 -5.53 7.75 8.03
CA SER A 120 -4.95 9.03 7.63
C SER A 120 -4.61 9.94 8.81
N GLU A 121 -5.46 9.96 9.84
CA GLU A 121 -5.22 10.73 11.07
C GLU A 121 -4.03 10.17 11.85
N ILE A 122 -3.94 8.83 11.96
CA ILE A 122 -2.80 8.16 12.59
C ILE A 122 -1.49 8.49 11.85
N ILE A 123 -1.50 8.46 10.52
CA ILE A 123 -0.33 8.80 9.70
C ILE A 123 0.10 10.24 9.97
N TYR A 124 -0.82 11.20 9.97
CA TYR A 124 -0.50 12.60 10.27
C TYR A 124 -0.06 12.82 11.71
N GLN A 125 -0.61 12.07 12.67
CA GLN A 125 -0.20 12.14 14.07
C GLN A 125 1.23 11.64 14.28
N GLU A 126 1.60 10.55 13.63
CA GLU A 126 2.92 9.93 13.80
C GLU A 126 4.01 10.59 12.96
N LEU A 127 3.71 10.93 11.70
CA LEU A 127 4.71 11.39 10.74
C LEU A 127 4.67 12.90 10.44
N GLY A 128 3.62 13.59 10.90
CA GLY A 128 3.47 15.05 10.71
C GLY A 128 2.53 15.42 9.55
N LYS A 129 1.96 16.64 9.66
CA LYS A 129 0.91 17.11 8.74
C LYS A 129 1.42 17.55 7.36
N ASN A 130 2.72 17.75 7.20
CA ASN A 130 3.32 18.19 5.93
C ASN A 130 3.54 17.04 4.95
N LEU A 131 3.14 15.83 5.33
CA LEU A 131 3.27 14.63 4.51
C LEU A 131 2.29 14.66 3.33
N ARG A 132 2.76 14.30 2.15
CA ARG A 132 1.89 14.08 0.98
C ARG A 132 1.21 12.71 1.12
N LEU A 133 -0.08 12.72 1.38
CA LEU A 133 -0.86 11.50 1.65
C LEU A 133 -2.03 11.38 0.69
N ALA A 134 -2.23 10.18 0.20
CA ALA A 134 -3.46 9.74 -0.46
C ALA A 134 -4.00 8.46 0.17
N VAL A 135 -5.26 8.18 -0.04
CA VAL A 135 -5.92 6.93 0.34
C VAL A 135 -6.49 6.25 -0.90
N LEU A 136 -6.46 4.92 -0.93
CA LEU A 136 -7.12 4.12 -1.97
C LEU A 136 -8.08 3.15 -1.30
N SER A 137 -9.33 3.19 -1.72
CA SER A 137 -10.35 2.27 -1.25
C SER A 137 -11.33 1.88 -2.37
N GLY A 138 -12.17 0.88 -2.10
CA GLY A 138 -13.19 0.41 -3.04
C GLY A 138 -13.58 -1.04 -2.80
N PRO A 139 -14.48 -1.59 -3.62
CA PRO A 139 -14.93 -2.98 -3.56
C PRO A 139 -13.84 -3.92 -4.13
N THR A 140 -12.67 -3.94 -3.49
CA THR A 140 -11.50 -4.67 -3.95
C THR A 140 -11.31 -5.96 -3.16
N ILE A 141 -11.30 -7.10 -3.86
CA ILE A 141 -10.98 -8.42 -3.34
C ILE A 141 -9.63 -8.85 -3.93
N ALA A 142 -8.65 -9.13 -3.07
CA ALA A 142 -7.27 -9.40 -3.48
C ALA A 142 -7.16 -10.46 -4.58
N LEU A 143 -7.85 -11.60 -4.41
CA LEU A 143 -7.82 -12.69 -5.36
C LEU A 143 -8.46 -12.34 -6.71
N GLU A 144 -9.50 -11.52 -6.72
CA GLU A 144 -10.15 -11.05 -7.95
C GLU A 144 -9.22 -10.11 -8.72
N VAL A 145 -8.63 -9.15 -8.03
CA VAL A 145 -7.72 -8.17 -8.64
C VAL A 145 -6.50 -8.84 -9.25
N VAL A 146 -5.88 -9.80 -8.55
CA VAL A 146 -4.68 -10.49 -9.06
C VAL A 146 -5.00 -11.42 -10.24
N LYS A 147 -6.25 -11.92 -10.33
CA LYS A 147 -6.79 -12.67 -11.47
C LYS A 147 -7.34 -11.78 -12.58
N GLU A 148 -7.16 -10.47 -12.46
CA GLU A 148 -7.60 -9.48 -13.45
C GLU A 148 -9.12 -9.46 -13.69
N VAL A 149 -9.92 -9.81 -12.68
CA VAL A 149 -11.37 -9.58 -12.69
C VAL A 149 -11.60 -8.06 -12.68
N PRO A 150 -12.50 -7.52 -13.53
CA PRO A 150 -12.78 -6.09 -13.57
C PRO A 150 -13.14 -5.55 -12.19
N THR A 151 -12.35 -4.61 -11.72
CA THR A 151 -12.46 -4.03 -10.37
C THR A 151 -12.34 -2.52 -10.43
N THR A 152 -13.03 -1.83 -9.56
CA THR A 152 -12.95 -0.37 -9.41
C THR A 152 -12.42 0.02 -8.03
N ALA A 153 -11.68 1.14 -7.99
CA ALA A 153 -11.22 1.75 -6.75
C ALA A 153 -11.24 3.28 -6.89
N VAL A 154 -11.17 3.96 -5.76
CA VAL A 154 -11.07 5.42 -5.69
C VAL A 154 -9.80 5.78 -4.95
N ILE A 155 -9.02 6.71 -5.50
CA ILE A 155 -7.93 7.40 -4.82
C ILE A 155 -8.42 8.78 -4.40
N SER A 156 -8.20 9.11 -3.14
CA SER A 156 -8.52 10.41 -2.59
C SER A 156 -7.30 11.05 -1.93
N SER A 157 -7.14 12.35 -2.14
CA SER A 157 -6.10 13.17 -1.53
C SER A 157 -6.53 14.63 -1.55
N SER A 158 -6.11 15.42 -0.57
CA SER A 158 -6.16 16.89 -0.63
C SER A 158 -5.18 17.47 -1.65
N ASP A 159 -4.18 16.69 -2.07
CA ASP A 159 -3.22 16.99 -3.12
C ASP A 159 -3.71 16.34 -4.43
N GLU A 160 -4.36 17.15 -5.27
CA GLU A 160 -4.93 16.70 -6.55
C GLU A 160 -3.87 16.15 -7.52
N GLU A 161 -2.67 16.75 -7.54
CA GLU A 161 -1.56 16.24 -8.37
C GLU A 161 -1.13 14.85 -7.93
N LEU A 162 -1.03 14.63 -6.61
CA LEU A 162 -0.73 13.31 -6.06
C LEU A 162 -1.80 12.30 -6.45
N ALA A 163 -3.10 12.65 -6.26
CA ALA A 163 -4.20 11.76 -6.62
C ALA A 163 -4.16 11.36 -8.10
N LYS A 164 -4.00 12.32 -9.02
CA LYS A 164 -3.90 12.06 -10.47
C LYS A 164 -2.67 11.23 -10.84
N SER A 165 -1.54 11.47 -10.16
CA SER A 165 -0.32 10.69 -10.39
C SER A 165 -0.49 9.25 -9.96
N LEU A 166 -1.03 9.02 -8.76
CA LEU A 166 -1.29 7.68 -8.25
C LEU A 166 -2.37 6.96 -9.05
N GLN A 167 -3.38 7.68 -9.55
CA GLN A 167 -4.34 7.10 -10.49
C GLN A 167 -3.63 6.46 -11.69
N ARG A 168 -2.69 7.17 -12.33
CA ARG A 168 -1.89 6.64 -13.47
C ARG A 168 -1.03 5.44 -13.06
N VAL A 169 -0.44 5.47 -11.85
CA VAL A 169 0.37 4.37 -11.31
C VAL A 169 -0.45 3.10 -11.16
N PHE A 170 -1.64 3.19 -10.58
CA PHE A 170 -2.45 2.01 -10.23
C PHE A 170 -3.41 1.56 -11.32
N MET A 171 -3.88 2.45 -12.20
CA MET A 171 -4.85 2.13 -13.25
C MET A 171 -4.30 1.08 -14.22
N THR A 172 -5.14 0.06 -14.51
CA THR A 172 -4.93 -0.91 -15.58
C THR A 172 -6.20 -1.06 -16.43
N ARG A 173 -6.18 -1.92 -17.44
CA ARG A 173 -7.39 -2.23 -18.23
C ARG A 173 -8.48 -2.89 -17.37
N ARG A 174 -8.13 -3.62 -16.32
CA ARG A 174 -9.03 -4.36 -15.44
C ARG A 174 -9.18 -3.75 -14.05
N PHE A 175 -8.21 -2.94 -13.59
CA PHE A 175 -8.28 -2.21 -12.34
C PHE A 175 -8.50 -0.72 -12.62
N ARG A 176 -9.76 -0.30 -12.59
CA ARG A 176 -10.16 1.10 -12.89
C ARG A 176 -10.06 1.93 -11.63
N VAL A 177 -9.33 3.02 -11.70
CA VAL A 177 -9.10 3.92 -10.57
C VAL A 177 -9.68 5.30 -10.89
N TYR A 178 -10.54 5.78 -10.02
CA TYR A 178 -11.12 7.11 -10.06
C TYR A 178 -10.48 8.00 -9.01
N THR A 179 -10.60 9.31 -9.13
CA THR A 179 -10.15 10.27 -8.13
C THR A 179 -11.34 10.97 -7.48
N ASN A 180 -11.23 11.28 -6.18
CA ASN A 180 -12.21 12.00 -5.40
C ASN A 180 -11.47 12.86 -4.36
N PRO A 181 -11.87 14.13 -4.07
CA PRO A 181 -11.23 14.94 -3.05
C PRO A 181 -11.62 14.56 -1.61
N ASP A 182 -12.70 13.81 -1.41
CA ASP A 182 -13.21 13.43 -0.07
C ASP A 182 -12.43 12.24 0.50
N VAL A 183 -11.33 12.55 1.20
CA VAL A 183 -10.50 11.54 1.89
C VAL A 183 -11.30 10.82 2.97
N VAL A 184 -12.11 11.56 3.73
CA VAL A 184 -12.87 11.01 4.86
C VAL A 184 -13.90 9.99 4.37
N GLY A 185 -14.70 10.37 3.38
CA GLY A 185 -15.73 9.49 2.81
C GLY A 185 -15.13 8.23 2.18
N VAL A 186 -13.99 8.34 1.49
CA VAL A 186 -13.30 7.19 0.87
C VAL A 186 -12.73 6.23 1.93
N GLU A 187 -12.14 6.74 3.02
CA GLU A 187 -11.67 5.89 4.13
C GLU A 187 -12.81 5.20 4.86
N LEU A 188 -13.85 5.96 5.26
CA LEU A 188 -14.98 5.42 6.01
C LEU A 188 -15.77 4.41 5.17
N GLY A 189 -16.04 4.70 3.91
CA GLY A 189 -16.69 3.78 2.99
C GLY A 189 -15.94 2.45 2.81
N GLY A 190 -14.61 2.47 2.92
CA GLY A 190 -13.78 1.27 2.91
C GLY A 190 -13.72 0.52 4.24
N SER A 191 -13.91 1.23 5.35
CA SER A 191 -13.77 0.69 6.71
C SER A 191 -15.07 0.04 7.23
N LEU A 192 -16.21 0.48 6.72
CA LEU A 192 -17.55 0.01 7.12
C LEU A 192 -18.08 -1.15 6.25
N LYS A 193 -17.30 -1.65 5.33
CA LYS A 193 -17.67 -2.71 4.40
C LYS A 193 -17.54 -4.11 5.02
#